data_2f5f2097199ad0f8eedea4a6f4375128
#
_entry.id   2f5f2097199ad0f8eedea4a6f4375128
#
_cell.length_a   1.000
_cell.length_b   1.000
_cell.length_c   1.000
_cell.angle_alpha   90.00
_cell.angle_beta   90.00
_cell.angle_gamma   90.00
#
_symmetry.space_group_name_H-M   'P 1'
#
loop_
_entity.id
_entity.type
_entity.pdbx_description
1 polymer ?
#
loop_
_entity_poly.entity_id
_entity_poly.type
_entity_poly.pdbx_seq_one_letter_code
_entity_poly.pdbx_strand_id
1 'polypeptide(L)'
;MKKLLLTSGMLLALLLSSCNAAQTPPEQETMPDPSSAVAESAFTTETSIQDVVNDPAFGEYGRLLFPTNQGYYGGETLGELELTFYSHIDPDKTVGIANSLKSRALAGETIFYDIYTDAEKAEDPAKEDTGLFFFKGEPGEKFAVCNAGGAFAYVGAMQDRFPHALELSQKGYNAFALIYRPGAQTACEDLARAITFIFEHAEELEVDTDCYSLWGGSAGARMAAWLGTYGPSAFGGGDLPQPGAVIMQYTGLSDYSAGDPPTFACVGDNDGIANWRAMQARLDALSALGVPTEFHHYPGLGHGFGLGTGTAAEGWLDLAVQFWEEQMES
;
A
#
# COMPACT_ATOMS: atom_id res chain seq x y z
N MET A 1 2.30 65.91 32.64
CA MET A 1 2.17 66.45 34.03
C MET A 1 2.38 65.24 34.95
N LYS A 2 3.55 65.28 35.65
CA LYS A 2 3.75 65.19 37.11
C LYS A 2 3.12 63.99 37.78
N LYS A 3 3.80 63.15 38.54
CA LYS A 3 5.02 63.30 39.42
C LYS A 3 5.49 61.88 39.81
N LEU A 4 6.72 61.66 39.78
CA LEU A 4 7.72 61.01 40.58
C LEU A 4 7.45 61.10 42.11
N LEU A 5 7.68 60.00 42.84
CA LEU A 5 8.17 60.04 44.22
C LEU A 5 8.88 58.65 44.53
N LEU A 6 10.17 58.80 44.78
CA LEU A 6 11.04 57.89 45.52
C LEU A 6 10.71 57.93 47.03
N THR A 7 10.88 56.78 47.70
CA THR A 7 11.45 56.82 49.08
C THR A 7 12.25 55.58 49.38
N SER A 8 13.34 55.82 49.96
CA SER A 8 14.52 55.09 50.36
C SER A 8 14.39 54.43 51.74
N GLY A 9 15.22 53.48 52.03
CA GLY A 9 15.71 53.11 53.36
C GLY A 9 15.15 51.81 53.93
N MET A 10 15.83 50.82 54.45
CA MET A 10 16.98 50.89 55.34
C MET A 10 17.52 49.50 55.55
N LEU A 11 18.79 49.37 55.62
CA LEU A 11 19.65 48.20 55.93
C LEU A 11 19.35 47.71 57.38
N LEU A 12 19.26 46.36 57.51
CA LEU A 12 19.61 45.72 58.80
C LEU A 12 20.25 44.36 58.56
N ALA A 13 21.54 44.28 58.83
CA ALA A 13 22.29 43.05 58.85
C ALA A 13 22.09 42.32 60.20
N LEU A 14 21.80 41.01 60.12
CA LEU A 14 21.98 40.12 61.28
C LEU A 14 22.69 38.86 60.82
N LEU A 15 23.94 38.76 61.25
CA LEU A 15 24.76 37.54 61.24
C LEU A 15 24.21 36.57 62.27
N LEU A 16 23.93 35.33 61.88
CA LEU A 16 24.02 34.17 62.78
C LEU A 16 24.52 32.94 62.02
N SER A 17 25.40 32.29 62.68
CA SER A 17 26.33 31.21 62.34
C SER A 17 25.70 29.85 62.06
N SER A 18 26.30 29.14 61.12
CA SER A 18 26.59 27.69 61.05
C SER A 18 25.50 26.65 61.34
N CYS A 19 25.24 25.83 60.32
CA CYS A 19 25.43 24.38 60.44
C CYS A 19 25.54 23.76 59.01
N ASN A 20 26.67 23.16 58.76
CA ASN A 20 27.03 22.43 57.55
C ASN A 20 26.25 21.12 57.56
N ALA A 21 25.27 20.93 56.68
CA ALA A 21 24.71 19.64 56.32
C ALA A 21 24.96 19.46 54.81
N ALA A 22 25.80 18.52 54.50
CA ALA A 22 26.09 18.11 53.14
C ALA A 22 24.81 17.65 52.44
N GLN A 23 24.33 18.45 51.49
CA GLN A 23 23.30 18.04 50.57
C GLN A 23 23.93 17.26 49.42
N THR A 24 23.58 15.98 49.31
CA THR A 24 23.81 15.12 48.13
C THR A 24 23.13 15.80 46.94
N PRO A 25 23.81 15.92 45.78
CA PRO A 25 23.16 16.40 44.57
C PRO A 25 22.01 15.47 44.15
N PRO A 26 20.92 15.99 43.61
CA PRO A 26 19.84 15.15 43.08
C PRO A 26 20.41 14.27 41.94
N GLU A 27 20.13 12.99 42.00
CA GLU A 27 20.38 12.02 40.96
C GLU A 27 19.72 12.54 39.68
N GLN A 28 20.53 12.79 38.67
CA GLN A 28 20.07 13.18 37.35
C GLN A 28 19.41 11.91 36.74
N GLU A 29 18.10 11.88 36.71
CA GLU A 29 17.38 10.91 35.89
C GLU A 29 17.87 11.04 34.45
N THR A 30 18.68 10.07 34.03
CA THR A 30 19.07 9.92 32.64
C THR A 30 17.81 9.55 31.84
N MET A 31 17.35 10.47 31.02
CA MET A 31 16.34 10.15 30.01
C MET A 31 16.85 8.99 29.18
N PRO A 32 16.04 7.96 28.91
CA PRO A 32 16.47 6.85 28.04
C PRO A 32 16.81 7.40 26.65
N ASP A 33 17.92 6.93 26.11
CA ASP A 33 18.39 7.27 24.76
C ASP A 33 17.32 6.79 23.75
N PRO A 34 16.72 7.69 22.95
CA PRO A 34 15.70 7.33 21.96
C PRO A 34 16.24 6.35 20.89
N SER A 35 17.55 6.25 20.74
CA SER A 35 18.19 5.30 19.81
C SER A 35 18.11 3.83 20.27
N SER A 36 17.95 3.57 21.58
CA SER A 36 17.87 2.20 22.10
C SER A 36 16.46 1.59 22.03
N ALA A 37 15.40 2.42 21.96
CA ALA A 37 14.01 1.95 21.89
C ALA A 37 13.61 1.43 20.49
N VAL A 38 14.29 1.90 19.43
CA VAL A 38 13.95 1.51 18.04
C VAL A 38 14.54 0.15 17.67
N ALA A 39 15.63 -0.30 18.32
CA ALA A 39 16.29 -1.57 18.02
C ALA A 39 15.56 -2.80 18.61
N GLU A 40 14.69 -2.60 19.63
CA GLU A 40 14.02 -3.72 20.32
C GLU A 40 12.69 -4.16 19.70
N SER A 41 12.24 -3.55 18.59
CA SER A 41 10.88 -3.76 18.10
C SER A 41 10.74 -4.22 16.65
N ALA A 42 11.81 -4.67 16.00
CA ALA A 42 11.71 -5.21 14.65
C ALA A 42 10.97 -6.56 14.64
N PHE A 43 10.04 -6.72 13.70
CA PHE A 43 9.38 -8.00 13.47
C PHE A 43 10.35 -9.03 12.88
N THR A 44 10.08 -10.29 13.15
CA THR A 44 10.81 -11.45 12.63
C THR A 44 9.82 -12.47 12.07
N THR A 45 10.31 -13.53 11.47
CA THR A 45 9.44 -14.65 11.04
C THR A 45 8.66 -15.30 12.19
N GLU A 46 9.18 -15.20 13.42
CA GLU A 46 8.53 -15.73 14.64
C GLU A 46 7.51 -14.76 15.26
N THR A 47 7.42 -13.53 14.75
CA THR A 47 6.43 -12.55 15.25
C THR A 47 5.03 -12.98 14.87
N SER A 48 4.11 -13.00 15.86
CA SER A 48 2.74 -13.37 15.60
C SER A 48 2.04 -12.34 14.71
N ILE A 49 1.16 -12.81 13.82
CA ILE A 49 0.32 -11.92 12.98
C ILE A 49 -0.46 -10.95 13.87
N GLN A 50 -0.95 -11.43 15.02
CA GLN A 50 -1.72 -10.61 15.95
C GLN A 50 -0.88 -9.50 16.61
N ASP A 51 0.42 -9.74 16.88
CA ASP A 51 1.32 -8.71 17.39
C ASP A 51 1.57 -7.62 16.34
N VAL A 52 1.67 -8.00 15.07
CA VAL A 52 1.79 -7.02 13.97
C VAL A 52 0.51 -6.19 13.85
N VAL A 53 -0.66 -6.82 13.84
CA VAL A 53 -1.97 -6.15 13.75
C VAL A 53 -2.17 -5.15 14.89
N ASN A 54 -1.73 -5.50 16.10
CA ASN A 54 -1.91 -4.69 17.31
C ASN A 54 -0.72 -3.76 17.61
N ASP A 55 0.28 -3.70 16.73
CA ASP A 55 1.42 -2.82 16.97
C ASP A 55 0.99 -1.35 16.98
N PRO A 56 1.34 -0.58 18.03
CA PRO A 56 0.94 0.82 18.16
C PRO A 56 1.33 1.72 16.99
N ALA A 57 2.38 1.36 16.23
CA ALA A 57 2.79 2.10 15.04
C ALA A 57 1.71 2.12 13.95
N PHE A 58 0.84 1.12 13.90
CA PHE A 58 -0.20 1.00 12.89
C PHE A 58 -1.57 1.52 13.35
N GLY A 59 -1.75 1.82 14.64
CA GLY A 59 -3.04 2.30 15.14
C GLY A 59 -4.20 1.40 14.71
N GLU A 60 -5.32 1.99 14.30
CA GLU A 60 -6.53 1.24 13.93
C GLU A 60 -6.43 0.55 12.56
N TYR A 61 -5.54 0.98 11.68
CA TYR A 61 -5.39 0.37 10.37
C TYR A 61 -4.49 -0.88 10.35
N GLY A 62 -3.82 -1.21 11.45
CA GLY A 62 -3.04 -2.46 11.57
C GLY A 62 -3.84 -3.71 11.22
N ARG A 63 -5.14 -3.73 11.54
CA ARG A 63 -6.07 -4.81 11.17
C ARG A 63 -6.25 -5.00 9.66
N LEU A 64 -5.93 -3.99 8.84
CA LEU A 64 -6.07 -4.02 7.39
C LEU A 64 -4.80 -4.52 6.67
N LEU A 65 -3.71 -4.78 7.40
CA LEU A 65 -2.49 -5.38 6.84
C LEU A 65 -2.72 -6.82 6.36
N PHE A 66 -3.67 -7.53 6.99
CA PHE A 66 -4.06 -8.89 6.66
C PHE A 66 -5.56 -8.94 6.34
N PRO A 67 -6.07 -10.04 5.73
CA PRO A 67 -7.49 -10.18 5.49
C PRO A 67 -8.30 -10.01 6.78
N THR A 68 -9.31 -9.15 6.78
CA THR A 68 -10.20 -8.92 7.94
C THR A 68 -11.00 -10.17 8.32
N ASN A 69 -11.25 -11.05 7.35
CA ASN A 69 -11.84 -12.36 7.60
C ASN A 69 -10.75 -13.42 7.73
N GLN A 70 -10.54 -13.89 8.94
CA GLN A 70 -9.53 -14.90 9.29
C GLN A 70 -9.72 -16.26 8.61
N GLY A 71 -10.88 -16.53 8.00
CA GLY A 71 -11.11 -17.75 7.23
C GLY A 71 -10.31 -17.85 5.93
N TYR A 72 -9.65 -16.77 5.49
CA TYR A 72 -8.88 -16.72 4.25
C TYR A 72 -7.37 -16.75 4.42
N TYR A 73 -6.87 -16.74 5.65
CA TYR A 73 -5.44 -16.92 5.90
C TYR A 73 -5.19 -17.93 7.02
N GLY A 74 -4.02 -18.58 6.99
CA GLY A 74 -3.51 -19.52 7.98
C GLY A 74 -2.15 -19.11 8.51
N GLY A 75 -1.63 -19.90 9.46
CA GLY A 75 -0.41 -19.60 10.18
C GLY A 75 -0.64 -18.69 11.39
N GLU A 76 0.24 -18.78 12.37
CA GLU A 76 0.20 -17.96 13.58
C GLU A 76 1.22 -16.82 13.51
N THR A 77 2.32 -17.01 12.77
CA THR A 77 3.43 -16.08 12.66
C THR A 77 3.60 -15.55 11.23
N LEU A 78 4.40 -14.48 11.06
CA LEU A 78 4.73 -13.96 9.74
C LEU A 78 5.44 -14.98 8.85
N GLY A 79 6.22 -15.89 9.46
CA GLY A 79 6.93 -16.95 8.75
C GLY A 79 6.04 -18.10 8.29
N GLU A 80 4.87 -18.27 8.93
CA GLU A 80 3.92 -19.33 8.65
C GLU A 80 2.69 -18.83 7.86
N LEU A 81 2.68 -17.56 7.47
CA LEU A 81 1.52 -16.98 6.79
C LEU A 81 1.19 -17.73 5.52
N GLU A 82 -0.04 -18.21 5.44
CA GLU A 82 -0.64 -18.81 4.26
C GLU A 82 -1.87 -18.01 3.84
N LEU A 83 -2.06 -17.83 2.55
CA LEU A 83 -3.24 -17.18 1.98
C LEU A 83 -3.91 -18.07 0.96
N THR A 84 -5.22 -18.14 1.00
CA THR A 84 -6.01 -18.87 0.02
C THR A 84 -5.72 -18.34 -1.39
N PHE A 85 -5.43 -19.24 -2.35
CA PHE A 85 -5.08 -18.95 -3.74
C PHE A 85 -3.64 -18.50 -4.02
N TYR A 86 -2.77 -18.34 -3.02
CA TYR A 86 -1.39 -17.91 -3.23
C TYR A 86 -0.40 -19.05 -3.00
N SER A 87 0.48 -19.28 -3.94
CA SER A 87 1.37 -20.45 -3.97
C SER A 87 2.83 -20.12 -3.62
N HIS A 88 3.21 -18.84 -3.60
CA HIS A 88 4.60 -18.40 -3.40
C HIS A 88 4.62 -17.22 -2.44
N ILE A 89 4.56 -17.54 -1.15
CA ILE A 89 4.69 -16.57 -0.08
C ILE A 89 6.14 -16.61 0.40
N ASP A 90 6.80 -15.47 0.37
CA ASP A 90 8.17 -15.30 0.84
C ASP A 90 8.13 -14.69 2.26
N PRO A 91 8.47 -15.48 3.32
CA PRO A 91 8.44 -15.00 4.69
C PRO A 91 9.35 -13.80 4.95
N ASP A 92 10.54 -13.77 4.34
CA ASP A 92 11.49 -12.68 4.54
C ASP A 92 10.96 -11.38 3.89
N LYS A 93 10.28 -11.49 2.74
CA LYS A 93 9.61 -10.36 2.11
C LYS A 93 8.45 -9.86 2.97
N THR A 94 7.65 -10.76 3.54
CA THR A 94 6.54 -10.41 4.46
C THR A 94 7.05 -9.62 5.66
N VAL A 95 8.11 -10.12 6.31
CA VAL A 95 8.79 -9.45 7.43
C VAL A 95 9.36 -8.08 7.00
N GLY A 96 10.02 -8.04 5.84
CA GLY A 96 10.59 -6.81 5.29
C GLY A 96 9.54 -5.72 5.06
N ILE A 97 8.38 -6.09 4.52
CA ILE A 97 7.25 -5.17 4.30
C ILE A 97 6.70 -4.65 5.61
N ALA A 98 6.42 -5.54 6.58
CA ALA A 98 5.88 -5.15 7.87
C ALA A 98 6.83 -4.19 8.61
N ASN A 99 8.15 -4.46 8.59
CA ASN A 99 9.16 -3.60 9.19
C ASN A 99 9.33 -2.27 8.44
N SER A 100 9.26 -2.27 7.11
CA SER A 100 9.31 -1.04 6.31
C SER A 100 8.16 -0.11 6.66
N LEU A 101 6.91 -0.62 6.67
CA LEU A 101 5.74 0.15 7.04
C LEU A 101 5.84 0.66 8.50
N LYS A 102 6.24 -0.21 9.44
CA LYS A 102 6.44 0.19 10.85
C LYS A 102 7.49 1.29 10.99
N SER A 103 8.64 1.15 10.35
CA SER A 103 9.72 2.13 10.43
C SER A 103 9.28 3.51 9.92
N ARG A 104 8.54 3.55 8.83
CA ARG A 104 8.01 4.78 8.25
C ARG A 104 6.94 5.41 9.13
N ALA A 105 6.03 4.61 9.70
CA ALA A 105 5.04 5.10 10.67
C ALA A 105 5.69 5.70 11.92
N LEU A 106 6.73 5.04 12.46
CA LEU A 106 7.49 5.55 13.62
C LEU A 106 8.31 6.81 13.28
N ALA A 107 8.70 6.99 12.02
CA ALA A 107 9.32 8.23 11.54
C ALA A 107 8.32 9.38 11.36
N GLY A 108 7.02 9.13 11.58
CA GLY A 108 5.95 10.12 11.45
C GLY A 108 5.43 10.28 10.02
N GLU A 109 5.76 9.37 9.11
CA GLU A 109 5.21 9.37 7.77
C GLU A 109 3.76 8.85 7.77
N THR A 110 2.90 9.48 6.95
CA THR A 110 1.56 8.95 6.69
C THR A 110 1.68 7.78 5.72
N ILE A 111 1.46 6.56 6.22
CA ILE A 111 1.55 5.32 5.43
C ILE A 111 0.19 4.75 5.06
N PHE A 112 -0.89 5.30 5.59
CA PHE A 112 -2.26 4.88 5.32
C PHE A 112 -3.17 6.10 5.19
N TYR A 113 -4.04 6.07 4.19
CA TYR A 113 -5.02 7.11 3.92
C TYR A 113 -6.42 6.52 3.90
N ASP A 114 -7.31 7.10 4.70
CA ASP A 114 -8.74 6.89 4.57
C ASP A 114 -9.25 7.53 3.30
N ILE A 115 -10.00 6.76 2.49
CA ILE A 115 -10.60 7.27 1.25
C ILE A 115 -12.06 7.69 1.41
N TYR A 116 -12.67 7.36 2.55
CA TYR A 116 -14.04 7.73 2.88
C TYR A 116 -14.07 8.63 4.12
N THR A 117 -14.99 9.57 4.11
CA THR A 117 -15.24 10.47 5.24
C THR A 117 -15.97 9.75 6.40
N ASP A 118 -15.88 10.30 7.61
CA ASP A 118 -16.62 9.77 8.76
C ASP A 118 -18.13 9.72 8.52
N ALA A 119 -18.69 10.68 7.77
CA ALA A 119 -20.10 10.68 7.40
C ALA A 119 -20.46 9.51 6.49
N GLU A 120 -19.63 9.21 5.49
CA GLU A 120 -19.82 8.06 4.59
C GLU A 120 -19.68 6.72 5.31
N LYS A 121 -18.75 6.63 6.29
CA LYS A 121 -18.59 5.45 7.14
C LYS A 121 -19.76 5.27 8.10
N ALA A 122 -20.34 6.37 8.61
CA ALA A 122 -21.54 6.31 9.43
C ALA A 122 -22.79 5.82 8.66
N GLU A 123 -22.86 6.11 7.36
CA GLU A 123 -23.91 5.61 6.46
C GLU A 123 -23.70 4.14 6.06
N ASP A 124 -22.44 3.75 5.84
CA ASP A 124 -22.03 2.39 5.48
C ASP A 124 -20.78 1.99 6.28
N PRO A 125 -20.93 1.35 7.45
CA PRO A 125 -19.80 0.97 8.30
C PRO A 125 -18.78 0.03 7.64
N ALA A 126 -19.15 -0.70 6.57
CA ALA A 126 -18.19 -1.52 5.84
C ALA A 126 -17.08 -0.69 5.18
N LYS A 127 -17.27 0.61 4.99
CA LYS A 127 -16.25 1.55 4.50
C LYS A 127 -15.11 1.78 5.48
N GLU A 128 -15.24 1.36 6.75
CA GLU A 128 -14.12 1.34 7.69
C GLU A 128 -13.06 0.30 7.33
N ASP A 129 -13.42 -0.71 6.53
CA ASP A 129 -12.53 -1.77 6.06
C ASP A 129 -11.87 -1.45 4.71
N THR A 130 -11.69 -0.18 4.40
CA THR A 130 -11.06 0.31 3.16
C THR A 130 -9.97 1.33 3.42
N GLY A 131 -9.12 1.55 2.43
CA GLY A 131 -8.12 2.61 2.45
C GLY A 131 -6.92 2.30 1.56
N LEU A 132 -5.99 3.21 1.53
CA LEU A 132 -4.77 3.14 0.73
C LEU A 132 -3.55 3.06 1.62
N PHE A 133 -2.78 1.99 1.51
CA PHE A 133 -1.40 1.97 2.00
C PHE A 133 -0.50 2.63 0.96
N PHE A 134 0.28 3.62 1.40
CA PHE A 134 1.16 4.39 0.54
C PHE A 134 2.61 3.96 0.68
N PHE A 135 3.20 3.53 -0.41
CA PHE A 135 4.62 3.25 -0.59
C PHE A 135 5.21 4.39 -1.40
N LYS A 136 5.74 5.39 -0.70
CA LYS A 136 6.24 6.62 -1.31
C LYS A 136 7.51 6.35 -2.11
N GLY A 137 7.53 6.85 -3.34
CA GLY A 137 8.68 6.93 -4.23
C GLY A 137 9.34 8.31 -4.19
N GLU A 138 9.84 8.77 -5.33
CA GLU A 138 10.39 10.12 -5.48
C GLU A 138 9.26 11.15 -5.59
N PRO A 139 9.41 12.34 -4.97
CA PRO A 139 8.41 13.39 -5.05
C PRO A 139 8.16 13.84 -6.49
N GLY A 140 6.89 13.93 -6.87
CA GLY A 140 6.48 14.37 -8.21
C GLY A 140 6.56 13.29 -9.29
N GLU A 141 6.92 12.05 -8.93
CA GLU A 141 6.89 10.93 -9.87
C GLU A 141 5.48 10.36 -10.04
N LYS A 142 5.29 9.63 -11.16
CA LYS A 142 4.06 8.94 -11.52
C LYS A 142 3.61 7.98 -10.42
N PHE A 143 2.30 7.66 -10.42
CA PHE A 143 1.80 6.72 -9.42
C PHE A 143 1.16 5.46 -10.03
N ALA A 144 1.19 4.41 -9.24
CA ALA A 144 0.55 3.13 -9.51
C ALA A 144 -0.45 2.81 -8.40
N VAL A 145 -1.65 2.30 -8.76
CA VAL A 145 -2.59 1.72 -7.78
C VAL A 145 -2.57 0.20 -7.90
N CYS A 146 -2.15 -0.45 -6.82
CA CYS A 146 -1.94 -1.88 -6.74
C CYS A 146 -3.13 -2.57 -6.06
N ASN A 147 -3.81 -3.46 -6.79
CA ASN A 147 -5.06 -4.10 -6.39
C ASN A 147 -4.84 -5.60 -6.19
N ALA A 148 -4.92 -6.06 -4.94
CA ALA A 148 -4.71 -7.46 -4.60
C ALA A 148 -5.84 -8.35 -5.12
N GLY A 149 -5.52 -9.64 -5.31
CA GLY A 149 -6.51 -10.68 -5.53
C GLY A 149 -7.20 -11.12 -4.23
N GLY A 150 -7.97 -12.20 -4.33
CA GLY A 150 -8.76 -12.78 -3.24
C GLY A 150 -10.20 -13.08 -3.66
N ALA A 151 -10.44 -13.30 -4.96
CA ALA A 151 -11.73 -13.66 -5.55
C ALA A 151 -12.89 -12.67 -5.23
N PHE A 152 -12.58 -11.42 -4.91
CA PHE A 152 -13.52 -10.41 -4.35
C PHE A 152 -14.18 -10.84 -3.03
N ALA A 153 -13.64 -11.82 -2.35
CA ALA A 153 -14.10 -12.31 -1.05
C ALA A 153 -13.23 -11.79 0.10
N TYR A 154 -11.98 -11.49 -0.19
CA TYR A 154 -11.01 -10.87 0.73
C TYR A 154 -9.93 -10.13 -0.05
N VAL A 155 -9.03 -9.42 0.64
CA VAL A 155 -7.91 -8.69 0.03
C VAL A 155 -6.59 -9.29 0.50
N GLY A 156 -5.85 -9.93 -0.40
CA GLY A 156 -4.57 -10.56 -0.11
C GLY A 156 -3.37 -9.60 -0.17
N ALA A 157 -3.49 -8.38 0.32
CA ALA A 157 -2.55 -7.29 0.08
C ALA A 157 -1.11 -7.61 0.51
N MET A 158 -0.91 -8.21 1.69
CA MET A 158 0.42 -8.51 2.25
C MET A 158 1.27 -9.37 1.30
N GLN A 159 0.64 -10.25 0.52
CA GLN A 159 1.33 -11.19 -0.37
C GLN A 159 1.26 -10.79 -1.84
N ASP A 160 0.18 -10.12 -2.22
CA ASP A 160 -0.10 -9.90 -3.64
C ASP A 160 0.23 -8.47 -4.09
N ARG A 161 0.09 -7.43 -3.25
CA ARG A 161 0.30 -6.05 -3.72
C ARG A 161 1.24 -5.20 -2.88
N PHE A 162 1.38 -5.44 -1.60
CA PHE A 162 2.42 -4.74 -0.82
C PHE A 162 3.84 -5.02 -1.35
N PRO A 163 4.20 -6.28 -1.72
CA PRO A 163 5.50 -6.52 -2.35
C PRO A 163 5.70 -5.74 -3.65
N HIS A 164 4.67 -5.66 -4.50
CA HIS A 164 4.74 -4.93 -5.78
C HIS A 164 4.84 -3.42 -5.55
N ALA A 165 4.02 -2.87 -4.63
CA ALA A 165 4.06 -1.46 -4.29
C ALA A 165 5.42 -1.06 -3.69
N LEU A 166 6.01 -1.91 -2.86
CA LEU A 166 7.35 -1.68 -2.32
C LEU A 166 8.42 -1.68 -3.43
N GLU A 167 8.41 -2.65 -4.34
CA GLU A 167 9.34 -2.70 -5.47
C GLU A 167 9.18 -1.47 -6.39
N LEU A 168 7.95 -1.05 -6.67
CA LEU A 168 7.69 0.16 -7.46
C LEU A 168 8.23 1.42 -6.76
N SER A 169 8.04 1.53 -5.44
CA SER A 169 8.56 2.67 -4.68
C SER A 169 10.09 2.71 -4.66
N GLN A 170 10.75 1.56 -4.59
CA GLN A 170 12.21 1.46 -4.67
C GLN A 170 12.76 1.82 -6.06
N LYS A 171 11.93 1.74 -7.11
CA LYS A 171 12.24 2.21 -8.46
C LYS A 171 11.94 3.71 -8.68
N GLY A 172 11.43 4.39 -7.65
CA GLY A 172 11.13 5.81 -7.65
C GLY A 172 9.66 6.16 -7.87
N TYR A 173 8.80 5.22 -8.29
CA TYR A 173 7.38 5.47 -8.51
C TYR A 173 6.60 5.53 -7.21
N ASN A 174 5.60 6.38 -7.13
CA ASN A 174 4.67 6.40 -6.02
C ASN A 174 3.67 5.23 -6.17
N ALA A 175 3.51 4.40 -5.15
CA ALA A 175 2.65 3.23 -5.25
C ALA A 175 1.64 3.17 -4.09
N PHE A 176 0.38 2.93 -4.43
CA PHE A 176 -0.71 2.79 -3.48
C PHE A 176 -1.24 1.36 -3.54
N ALA A 177 -1.34 0.70 -2.40
CA ALA A 177 -1.99 -0.60 -2.31
C ALA A 177 -3.39 -0.42 -1.69
N LEU A 178 -4.42 -0.74 -2.47
CA LEU A 178 -5.82 -0.58 -2.06
C LEU A 178 -6.29 -1.77 -1.23
N ILE A 179 -6.85 -1.46 -0.07
CA ILE A 179 -7.73 -2.37 0.66
C ILE A 179 -9.16 -2.02 0.30
N TYR A 180 -9.90 -2.98 -0.25
CA TYR A 180 -11.25 -2.79 -0.77
C TYR A 180 -12.26 -3.72 -0.10
N ARG A 181 -13.53 -3.34 -0.10
CA ARG A 181 -14.62 -4.16 0.45
C ARG A 181 -14.89 -5.38 -0.44
N PRO A 182 -15.29 -6.52 0.14
CA PRO A 182 -15.71 -7.69 -0.64
C PRO A 182 -16.86 -7.38 -1.61
N GLY A 183 -16.87 -8.09 -2.75
CA GLY A 183 -17.82 -7.90 -3.83
C GLY A 183 -17.22 -7.18 -5.04
N ALA A 184 -17.46 -7.67 -6.25
CA ALA A 184 -16.84 -7.15 -7.46
C ALA A 184 -17.23 -5.70 -7.75
N GLN A 185 -18.53 -5.36 -7.61
CA GLN A 185 -19.04 -4.00 -7.80
C GLN A 185 -18.47 -3.06 -6.73
N THR A 186 -18.56 -3.46 -5.47
CA THR A 186 -18.08 -2.67 -4.32
C THR A 186 -16.58 -2.41 -4.40
N ALA A 187 -15.79 -3.43 -4.81
CA ALA A 187 -14.36 -3.28 -5.01
C ALA A 187 -14.03 -2.26 -6.12
N CYS A 188 -14.81 -2.25 -7.20
CA CYS A 188 -14.65 -1.24 -8.27
C CYS A 188 -15.04 0.16 -7.78
N GLU A 189 -16.07 0.30 -6.95
CA GLU A 189 -16.46 1.56 -6.31
C GLU A 189 -15.34 2.08 -5.40
N ASP A 190 -14.73 1.20 -4.60
CA ASP A 190 -13.61 1.55 -3.73
C ASP A 190 -12.36 1.95 -4.54
N LEU A 191 -12.06 1.26 -5.64
CA LEU A 191 -10.96 1.64 -6.53
C LEU A 191 -11.25 2.99 -7.23
N ALA A 192 -12.48 3.22 -7.67
CA ALA A 192 -12.89 4.49 -8.26
C ALA A 192 -12.74 5.65 -7.26
N ARG A 193 -13.13 5.42 -6.01
CA ARG A 193 -12.95 6.39 -4.92
C ARG A 193 -11.48 6.62 -4.62
N ALA A 194 -10.66 5.57 -4.58
CA ALA A 194 -9.24 5.65 -4.34
C ALA A 194 -8.50 6.48 -5.41
N ILE A 195 -8.79 6.23 -6.69
CA ILE A 195 -8.22 7.01 -7.80
C ILE A 195 -8.64 8.48 -7.65
N THR A 196 -9.94 8.72 -7.40
CA THR A 196 -10.46 10.09 -7.21
C THR A 196 -9.75 10.79 -6.05
N PHE A 197 -9.58 10.10 -4.91
CA PHE A 197 -8.85 10.63 -3.74
C PHE A 197 -7.42 11.01 -4.09
N ILE A 198 -6.69 10.17 -4.83
CA ILE A 198 -5.30 10.47 -5.20
C ILE A 198 -5.24 11.72 -6.11
N PHE A 199 -6.14 11.86 -7.07
CA PHE A 199 -6.22 13.06 -7.92
C PHE A 199 -6.57 14.32 -7.13
N GLU A 200 -7.52 14.23 -6.19
CA GLU A 200 -7.93 15.35 -5.32
C GLU A 200 -6.80 15.81 -4.39
N HIS A 201 -5.87 14.92 -4.01
CA HIS A 201 -4.79 15.18 -3.06
C HIS A 201 -3.38 15.08 -3.70
N ALA A 202 -3.29 15.16 -5.04
CA ALA A 202 -2.04 14.91 -5.76
C ALA A 202 -0.87 15.82 -5.30
N GLU A 203 -1.15 17.09 -4.99
CA GLU A 203 -0.15 18.03 -4.48
C GLU A 203 0.34 17.62 -3.08
N GLU A 204 -0.57 17.23 -2.17
CA GLU A 204 -0.24 16.77 -0.82
C GLU A 204 0.54 15.45 -0.84
N LEU A 205 0.14 14.54 -1.72
CA LEU A 205 0.77 13.22 -1.92
C LEU A 205 2.09 13.32 -2.69
N GLU A 206 2.39 14.49 -3.27
CA GLU A 206 3.55 14.73 -4.14
C GLU A 206 3.63 13.74 -5.31
N VAL A 207 2.49 13.50 -6.00
CA VAL A 207 2.40 12.57 -7.14
C VAL A 207 2.04 13.29 -8.43
N ASP A 208 2.60 12.81 -9.55
CA ASP A 208 2.17 13.20 -10.88
C ASP A 208 1.03 12.30 -11.35
N THR A 209 -0.09 12.91 -11.73
CA THR A 209 -1.31 12.22 -12.15
C THR A 209 -1.34 11.87 -13.64
N ASP A 210 -0.42 12.41 -14.43
CA ASP A 210 -0.31 12.08 -15.85
C ASP A 210 0.18 10.64 -16.02
N CYS A 211 -0.44 9.89 -16.91
CA CYS A 211 -0.02 8.54 -17.27
C CYS A 211 0.11 7.58 -16.06
N TYR A 212 -0.76 7.71 -15.04
CA TYR A 212 -0.80 6.79 -13.92
C TYR A 212 -1.11 5.35 -14.37
N SER A 213 -0.87 4.35 -13.53
CA SER A 213 -1.11 2.95 -13.88
C SER A 213 -1.96 2.20 -12.85
N LEU A 214 -2.71 1.20 -13.33
CA LEU A 214 -3.50 0.30 -12.51
C LEU A 214 -2.92 -1.11 -12.57
N TRP A 215 -2.52 -1.64 -11.44
CA TRP A 215 -1.92 -2.96 -11.29
C TRP A 215 -2.87 -3.89 -10.54
N GLY A 216 -2.94 -5.14 -10.96
CA GLY A 216 -3.78 -6.09 -10.24
C GLY A 216 -3.39 -7.55 -10.43
N GLY A 217 -3.71 -8.37 -9.41
CA GLY A 217 -3.63 -9.84 -9.47
C GLY A 217 -5.01 -10.46 -9.34
N SER A 218 -5.31 -11.50 -10.13
CA SER A 218 -6.56 -12.26 -10.04
C SER A 218 -7.81 -11.35 -10.10
N ALA A 219 -8.60 -11.28 -9.03
CA ALA A 219 -9.73 -10.36 -8.90
C ALA A 219 -9.30 -8.88 -9.04
N GLY A 220 -8.15 -8.50 -8.44
CA GLY A 220 -7.60 -7.16 -8.56
C GLY A 220 -7.23 -6.77 -9.99
N ALA A 221 -6.77 -7.74 -10.82
CA ALA A 221 -6.52 -7.50 -12.23
C ALA A 221 -7.80 -7.24 -13.02
N ARG A 222 -8.91 -7.90 -12.66
CA ARG A 222 -10.22 -7.63 -13.26
C ARG A 222 -10.70 -6.22 -12.96
N MET A 223 -10.63 -5.81 -11.68
CA MET A 223 -11.07 -4.45 -11.32
C MET A 223 -10.16 -3.40 -11.95
N ALA A 224 -8.85 -3.62 -12.03
CA ALA A 224 -7.93 -2.72 -12.73
C ALA A 224 -8.30 -2.56 -14.21
N ALA A 225 -8.59 -3.67 -14.91
CA ALA A 225 -9.03 -3.64 -16.29
C ALA A 225 -10.37 -2.93 -16.47
N TRP A 226 -11.37 -3.20 -15.61
CA TRP A 226 -12.67 -2.54 -15.69
C TRP A 226 -12.59 -1.03 -15.45
N LEU A 227 -11.83 -0.60 -14.43
CA LEU A 227 -11.59 0.83 -14.18
C LEU A 227 -10.81 1.48 -15.33
N GLY A 228 -9.84 0.77 -15.90
CA GLY A 228 -9.10 1.23 -17.06
C GLY A 228 -10.01 1.43 -18.29
N THR A 229 -10.93 0.51 -18.54
CA THR A 229 -11.83 0.56 -19.69
C THR A 229 -12.97 1.57 -19.52
N TYR A 230 -13.65 1.56 -18.36
CA TYR A 230 -14.88 2.33 -18.15
C TYR A 230 -14.67 3.65 -17.41
N GLY A 231 -13.49 3.84 -16.82
CA GLY A 231 -13.15 4.99 -15.99
C GLY A 231 -13.79 4.98 -14.59
N PRO A 232 -13.24 5.76 -13.64
CA PRO A 232 -13.77 5.86 -12.28
C PRO A 232 -15.21 6.35 -12.22
N SER A 233 -15.65 7.22 -13.14
CA SER A 233 -17.01 7.78 -13.16
C SER A 233 -18.09 6.71 -13.37
N ALA A 234 -17.78 5.59 -14.02
CA ALA A 234 -18.71 4.46 -14.18
C ALA A 234 -19.00 3.73 -12.85
N PHE A 235 -18.16 3.95 -11.83
CA PHE A 235 -18.24 3.32 -10.52
C PHE A 235 -18.41 4.36 -9.38
N GLY A 236 -18.94 5.54 -9.70
CA GLY A 236 -19.22 6.57 -8.70
C GLY A 236 -18.04 7.46 -8.31
N GLY A 237 -16.90 7.33 -8.96
CA GLY A 237 -15.75 8.23 -8.82
C GLY A 237 -15.80 9.44 -9.72
N GLY A 238 -14.69 10.20 -9.80
CA GLY A 238 -14.54 11.37 -10.65
C GLY A 238 -14.50 11.04 -12.15
N ASP A 239 -14.76 12.06 -12.98
CA ASP A 239 -14.49 12.00 -14.41
C ASP A 239 -13.01 12.34 -14.65
N LEU A 240 -12.16 11.32 -14.67
CA LEU A 240 -10.72 11.41 -14.66
C LEU A 240 -10.11 10.80 -15.93
N PRO A 241 -8.87 11.19 -16.28
CA PRO A 241 -8.15 10.58 -17.39
C PRO A 241 -8.04 9.06 -17.27
N GLN A 242 -7.96 8.39 -18.40
CA GLN A 242 -7.66 6.96 -18.46
C GLN A 242 -6.23 6.70 -17.98
N PRO A 243 -5.94 5.55 -17.33
CA PRO A 243 -4.56 5.20 -16.98
C PRO A 243 -3.70 5.01 -18.23
N GLY A 244 -2.41 5.34 -18.13
CA GLY A 244 -1.44 5.10 -19.19
C GLY A 244 -1.19 3.61 -19.42
N ALA A 245 -1.35 2.78 -18.40
CA ALA A 245 -1.24 1.33 -18.52
C ALA A 245 -2.09 0.58 -17.49
N VAL A 246 -2.54 -0.63 -17.87
CA VAL A 246 -3.12 -1.63 -16.96
C VAL A 246 -2.24 -2.87 -16.96
N ILE A 247 -1.79 -3.26 -15.78
CA ILE A 247 -0.89 -4.41 -15.55
C ILE A 247 -1.67 -5.53 -14.86
N MET A 248 -1.82 -6.65 -15.54
CA MET A 248 -2.70 -7.74 -15.13
C MET A 248 -1.91 -9.03 -14.85
N GLN A 249 -2.05 -9.58 -13.64
CA GLN A 249 -1.52 -10.91 -13.33
C GLN A 249 -2.67 -11.93 -13.18
N TYR A 250 -2.45 -13.11 -13.69
CA TYR A 250 -3.23 -14.35 -13.49
C TYR A 250 -4.75 -14.14 -13.38
N THR A 251 -5.36 -13.52 -14.38
CA THR A 251 -6.84 -13.40 -14.45
C THR A 251 -7.39 -13.90 -15.78
N GLY A 252 -8.48 -14.66 -15.73
CA GLY A 252 -9.15 -15.20 -16.93
C GLY A 252 -10.17 -14.21 -17.55
N LEU A 253 -9.96 -12.90 -17.43
CA LEU A 253 -10.81 -11.88 -18.07
C LEU A 253 -10.72 -12.02 -19.59
N SER A 254 -11.87 -12.11 -20.27
CA SER A 254 -11.97 -12.24 -21.73
C SER A 254 -12.57 -11.01 -22.42
N ASP A 255 -13.25 -10.15 -21.66
CA ASP A 255 -13.91 -8.96 -22.21
C ASP A 255 -12.86 -7.92 -22.63
N TYR A 256 -13.07 -7.27 -23.77
CA TYR A 256 -12.18 -6.26 -24.31
C TYR A 256 -12.92 -5.28 -25.20
N SER A 257 -12.37 -4.11 -25.41
CA SER A 257 -12.87 -3.09 -26.34
C SER A 257 -11.74 -2.23 -26.91
N ALA A 258 -12.01 -1.49 -27.97
CA ALA A 258 -11.07 -0.50 -28.49
C ALA A 258 -10.82 0.68 -27.53
N GLY A 259 -11.61 0.79 -26.47
CA GLY A 259 -11.44 1.79 -25.42
C GLY A 259 -10.59 1.30 -24.25
N ASP A 260 -10.04 0.08 -24.29
CA ASP A 260 -9.12 -0.39 -23.26
C ASP A 260 -7.80 0.39 -23.33
N PRO A 261 -7.18 0.70 -22.20
CA PRO A 261 -5.83 1.29 -22.15
C PRO A 261 -4.75 0.28 -22.56
N PRO A 262 -3.52 0.74 -22.84
CA PRO A 262 -2.36 -0.14 -22.99
C PRO A 262 -2.33 -1.19 -21.89
N THR A 263 -2.16 -2.47 -22.27
CA THR A 263 -2.33 -3.58 -21.33
C THR A 263 -1.15 -4.56 -21.39
N PHE A 264 -0.47 -4.70 -20.23
CA PHE A 264 0.48 -5.78 -19.98
C PHE A 264 -0.22 -6.91 -19.22
N ALA A 265 0.08 -8.17 -19.54
CA ALA A 265 -0.43 -9.29 -18.77
C ALA A 265 0.58 -10.43 -18.62
N CYS A 266 0.55 -11.07 -17.43
CA CYS A 266 1.34 -12.26 -17.18
C CYS A 266 0.57 -13.32 -16.38
N VAL A 267 0.93 -14.61 -16.60
CA VAL A 267 0.25 -15.76 -15.99
C VAL A 267 1.15 -17.01 -16.01
N GLY A 268 0.93 -17.94 -15.09
CA GLY A 268 1.54 -19.27 -15.14
C GLY A 268 0.80 -20.19 -16.11
N ASP A 269 1.53 -21.06 -16.82
CA ASP A 269 0.91 -22.00 -17.77
C ASP A 269 0.23 -23.19 -17.08
N ASN A 270 0.55 -23.43 -15.79
CA ASN A 270 -0.07 -24.43 -14.92
C ASN A 270 -1.10 -23.81 -13.94
N ASP A 271 -1.60 -22.60 -14.25
CA ASP A 271 -2.62 -21.94 -13.46
C ASP A 271 -3.98 -22.63 -13.65
N GLY A 272 -4.48 -23.25 -12.59
CA GLY A 272 -5.76 -23.96 -12.58
C GLY A 272 -6.99 -23.05 -12.44
N ILE A 273 -6.78 -21.74 -12.18
CA ILE A 273 -7.83 -20.73 -11.95
C ILE A 273 -7.93 -19.80 -13.16
N ALA A 274 -6.80 -19.25 -13.62
CA ALA A 274 -6.73 -18.32 -14.75
C ALA A 274 -6.16 -19.04 -15.98
N ASN A 275 -7.00 -19.26 -16.98
CA ASN A 275 -6.55 -19.87 -18.22
C ASN A 275 -5.69 -18.90 -19.03
N TRP A 276 -4.39 -19.18 -19.15
CA TRP A 276 -3.45 -18.32 -19.88
C TRP A 276 -3.84 -18.10 -21.35
N ARG A 277 -4.50 -19.08 -22.01
CA ARG A 277 -4.96 -18.92 -23.39
C ARG A 277 -6.10 -17.90 -23.51
N ALA A 278 -6.94 -17.77 -22.48
CA ALA A 278 -7.98 -16.76 -22.45
C ALA A 278 -7.36 -15.35 -22.32
N MET A 279 -6.33 -15.21 -21.48
CA MET A 279 -5.57 -13.96 -21.37
C MET A 279 -4.87 -13.61 -22.67
N GLN A 280 -4.15 -14.56 -23.27
CA GLN A 280 -3.49 -14.34 -24.56
C GLN A 280 -4.48 -13.90 -25.65
N ALA A 281 -5.59 -14.63 -25.79
CA ALA A 281 -6.60 -14.28 -26.78
C ALA A 281 -7.19 -12.87 -26.59
N ARG A 282 -7.34 -12.42 -25.35
CA ARG A 282 -7.76 -11.06 -25.05
C ARG A 282 -6.71 -10.04 -25.52
N LEU A 283 -5.43 -10.25 -25.21
CA LEU A 283 -4.35 -9.35 -25.62
C LEU A 283 -4.14 -9.32 -27.15
N ASP A 284 -4.24 -10.51 -27.80
CA ASP A 284 -4.18 -10.58 -29.26
C ASP A 284 -5.34 -9.78 -29.91
N ALA A 285 -6.54 -9.85 -29.32
CA ALA A 285 -7.68 -9.08 -29.80
C ALA A 285 -7.51 -7.57 -29.58
N LEU A 286 -6.98 -7.14 -28.44
CA LEU A 286 -6.65 -5.73 -28.17
C LEU A 286 -5.59 -5.22 -29.14
N SER A 287 -4.53 -5.98 -29.37
CA SER A 287 -3.49 -5.66 -30.35
C SER A 287 -4.05 -5.50 -31.76
N ALA A 288 -4.99 -6.36 -32.15
CA ALA A 288 -5.69 -6.24 -33.43
C ALA A 288 -6.56 -4.98 -33.58
N LEU A 289 -6.98 -4.39 -32.44
CA LEU A 289 -7.66 -3.10 -32.39
C LEU A 289 -6.71 -1.90 -32.32
N GLY A 290 -5.38 -2.14 -32.30
CA GLY A 290 -4.36 -1.10 -32.24
C GLY A 290 -4.03 -0.64 -30.81
N VAL A 291 -4.51 -1.32 -29.79
CA VAL A 291 -4.13 -1.06 -28.39
C VAL A 291 -2.76 -1.67 -28.12
N PRO A 292 -1.78 -0.96 -27.56
CA PRO A 292 -0.49 -1.54 -27.15
C PRO A 292 -0.69 -2.67 -26.15
N THR A 293 -0.04 -3.82 -26.39
CA THR A 293 -0.15 -4.99 -25.52
C THR A 293 1.15 -5.74 -25.40
N GLU A 294 1.40 -6.31 -24.20
CA GLU A 294 2.48 -7.24 -23.96
C GLU A 294 1.98 -8.42 -23.14
N PHE A 295 2.37 -9.65 -23.50
CA PHE A 295 1.89 -10.86 -22.84
C PHE A 295 3.02 -11.84 -22.54
N HIS A 296 3.07 -12.30 -21.29
CA HIS A 296 3.99 -13.33 -20.82
C HIS A 296 3.27 -14.49 -20.17
N HIS A 297 3.67 -15.71 -20.48
CA HIS A 297 3.28 -16.88 -19.71
C HIS A 297 4.50 -17.66 -19.24
N TYR A 298 4.46 -18.15 -18.01
CA TYR A 298 5.61 -18.74 -17.35
C TYR A 298 5.42 -20.23 -17.10
N PRO A 299 6.38 -21.07 -17.55
CA PRO A 299 6.24 -22.52 -17.49
C PRO A 299 6.22 -23.02 -16.04
N GLY A 300 5.28 -23.94 -15.78
CA GLY A 300 5.16 -24.67 -14.52
C GLY A 300 4.56 -23.87 -13.36
N LEU A 301 4.31 -22.56 -13.52
CA LEU A 301 3.75 -21.75 -12.46
C LEU A 301 2.24 -21.92 -12.34
N GLY A 302 1.77 -22.02 -11.08
CA GLY A 302 0.37 -21.98 -10.71
C GLY A 302 -0.14 -20.55 -10.47
N HIS A 303 -1.34 -20.44 -9.89
CA HIS A 303 -1.97 -19.19 -9.54
C HIS A 303 -1.24 -18.49 -8.37
N GLY A 304 -1.27 -17.14 -8.34
CA GLY A 304 -0.84 -16.38 -7.18
C GLY A 304 0.67 -16.39 -6.91
N PHE A 305 1.50 -16.35 -7.94
CA PHE A 305 2.96 -16.38 -7.78
C PHE A 305 3.59 -15.04 -7.31
N GLY A 306 2.80 -13.99 -7.12
CA GLY A 306 3.28 -12.70 -6.61
C GLY A 306 4.40 -12.11 -7.47
N LEU A 307 5.54 -11.76 -6.86
CA LEU A 307 6.74 -11.27 -7.57
C LEU A 307 7.45 -12.36 -8.39
N GLY A 308 7.14 -13.63 -8.16
CA GLY A 308 7.77 -14.74 -8.87
C GLY A 308 9.24 -14.96 -8.53
N THR A 309 9.75 -14.42 -7.44
CA THR A 309 11.14 -14.55 -7.02
C THR A 309 11.55 -16.03 -6.93
N GLY A 310 12.70 -16.40 -7.51
CA GLY A 310 13.19 -17.77 -7.56
C GLY A 310 12.43 -18.70 -8.50
N THR A 311 11.53 -18.17 -9.34
CA THR A 311 10.72 -18.93 -10.31
C THR A 311 10.98 -18.48 -11.75
N ALA A 312 10.30 -19.10 -12.71
CA ALA A 312 10.38 -18.69 -14.11
C ALA A 312 9.83 -17.28 -14.38
N ALA A 313 9.07 -16.70 -13.45
CA ALA A 313 8.51 -15.36 -13.55
C ALA A 313 9.38 -14.28 -12.89
N GLU A 314 10.56 -14.63 -12.35
CA GLU A 314 11.46 -13.62 -11.78
C GLU A 314 11.78 -12.53 -12.80
N GLY A 315 11.63 -11.26 -12.37
CA GLY A 315 11.86 -10.08 -13.22
C GLY A 315 10.64 -9.63 -14.05
N TRP A 316 9.49 -10.30 -13.95
CA TRP A 316 8.31 -9.87 -14.71
C TRP A 316 7.86 -8.44 -14.38
N LEU A 317 8.07 -7.99 -13.13
CA LEU A 317 7.71 -6.64 -12.71
C LEU A 317 8.55 -5.58 -13.45
N ASP A 318 9.83 -5.86 -13.70
CA ASP A 318 10.70 -4.96 -14.49
C ASP A 318 10.20 -4.81 -15.93
N LEU A 319 9.75 -5.90 -16.56
CA LEU A 319 9.14 -5.87 -17.89
C LEU A 319 7.86 -5.03 -17.89
N ALA A 320 7.01 -5.19 -16.87
CA ALA A 320 5.78 -4.41 -16.74
C ALA A 320 6.05 -2.93 -16.50
N VAL A 321 7.08 -2.59 -15.73
CA VAL A 321 7.54 -1.19 -15.54
C VAL A 321 8.02 -0.62 -16.87
N GLN A 322 8.89 -1.33 -17.60
CA GLN A 322 9.35 -0.90 -18.91
C GLN A 322 8.16 -0.68 -19.88
N PHE A 323 7.21 -1.60 -19.93
CA PHE A 323 6.00 -1.43 -20.72
C PHE A 323 5.24 -0.15 -20.37
N TRP A 324 5.09 0.15 -19.07
CA TRP A 324 4.44 1.39 -18.61
C TRP A 324 5.24 2.63 -18.99
N GLU A 325 6.57 2.62 -18.83
CA GLU A 325 7.48 3.72 -19.23
C GLU A 325 7.37 4.04 -20.72
N GLU A 326 7.25 3.03 -21.59
CA GLU A 326 7.05 3.20 -23.04
C GLU A 326 5.75 3.96 -23.36
N GLN A 327 4.73 3.86 -22.49
CA GLN A 327 3.47 4.61 -22.65
C GLN A 327 3.59 6.07 -22.19
N MET A 328 4.55 6.39 -21.31
CA MET A 328 4.81 7.77 -20.87
C MET A 328 5.50 8.60 -21.94
N GLU A 329 6.19 7.95 -22.90
CA GLU A 329 6.92 8.59 -23.99
C GLU A 329 6.08 8.77 -25.27
N SER A 330 4.87 8.19 -25.32
CA SER A 330 4.00 8.14 -26.52
C SER A 330 2.96 9.34 -26.60
#